data_86c680dff09913e4ca378ac790bc4a1d
#
_entry.id   86c680dff09913e4ca378ac790bc4a1d
#
_cell.length_a   1.000
_cell.length_b   1.000
_cell.length_c   1.000
_cell.angle_alpha   90.00
_cell.angle_beta   90.00
_cell.angle_gamma   90.00
#
_symmetry.space_group_name_H-M   'P 1'
#
loop_
_entity.id
_entity.type
_entity.pdbx_description
1 polymer ?
#
loop_
_entity_poly.entity_id
_entity_poly.type
_entity_poly.pdbx_seq_one_letter_code
_entity_poly.pdbx_strand_id
1 'polypeptide(L)'
;MRRHSGEMMQTLSQPDVSVPVLLDRLSHLTGALRVTLDPPDPDGWIHADALMTPENGALADFIVCLADAGFGANRRAAAASLLLRHGWAAGPIIAAYLAERRTLRIHDFALRFSASTLVEGIWIRQADILAGRNPAEAGPDVLASLLAFSEPVLESLRRWSGYSRHALWSMLASSWLAQFSTIGELLGERERAVRAARALLARHPELARALPETYVIASGDRSEVCQILKACCLQHKGFRRRFCPSCPVIQDRERFVRNREWVCRAK
;
A
#
# COMPACT_ATOMS: atom_id res chain seq x y z
N MET A 1 45.06 -38.34 -10.38
CA MET A 1 45.06 -37.16 -9.49
C MET A 1 44.42 -35.98 -10.25
N ARG A 2 43.14 -35.74 -10.11
CA ARG A 2 42.44 -34.54 -10.64
C ARG A 2 42.16 -33.62 -9.48
N ARG A 3 42.75 -32.42 -9.51
CA ARG A 3 42.52 -31.37 -8.52
C ARG A 3 41.17 -30.73 -8.84
N HIS A 4 40.19 -30.82 -7.92
CA HIS A 4 38.99 -30.06 -7.93
C HIS A 4 39.35 -28.62 -7.46
N SER A 5 39.36 -27.70 -8.38
CA SER A 5 39.37 -26.29 -8.09
C SER A 5 37.95 -25.92 -7.69
N GLY A 6 37.70 -25.77 -6.39
CA GLY A 6 36.49 -25.17 -5.86
C GLY A 6 36.53 -23.68 -6.10
N GLU A 7 35.83 -23.17 -7.10
CA GLU A 7 35.53 -21.75 -7.23
C GLU A 7 34.62 -21.35 -6.06
N MET A 8 35.21 -20.70 -5.10
CA MET A 8 34.55 -20.02 -4.02
C MET A 8 33.82 -18.80 -4.64
N MET A 9 32.52 -18.95 -4.89
CA MET A 9 31.67 -17.87 -5.35
C MET A 9 31.67 -16.80 -4.26
N GLN A 10 32.49 -15.76 -4.45
CA GLN A 10 32.49 -14.57 -3.59
C GLN A 10 31.11 -13.94 -3.70
N THR A 11 30.33 -14.03 -2.64
CA THR A 11 29.11 -13.25 -2.43
C THR A 11 29.56 -11.80 -2.36
N LEU A 12 29.43 -11.06 -3.46
CA LEU A 12 29.62 -9.62 -3.50
C LEU A 12 28.62 -9.01 -2.52
N SER A 13 29.09 -8.60 -1.36
CA SER A 13 28.33 -7.82 -0.40
C SER A 13 27.89 -6.54 -1.10
N GLN A 14 26.59 -6.35 -1.25
CA GLN A 14 26.07 -5.08 -1.79
C GLN A 14 26.51 -3.94 -0.87
N PRO A 15 26.99 -2.80 -1.41
CA PRO A 15 27.44 -1.69 -0.60
C PRO A 15 26.34 -1.21 0.35
N ASP A 16 26.74 -0.85 1.57
CA ASP A 16 25.84 -0.24 2.55
C ASP A 16 25.24 1.05 1.96
N VAL A 17 23.94 1.05 1.78
CA VAL A 17 23.16 2.20 1.30
C VAL A 17 22.44 2.79 2.49
N SER A 18 22.62 4.09 2.74
CA SER A 18 21.88 4.78 3.80
C SER A 18 20.42 5.02 3.41
N VAL A 19 19.53 5.20 4.40
CA VAL A 19 18.11 5.47 4.17
C VAL A 19 17.89 6.67 3.24
N PRO A 20 18.55 7.83 3.43
CA PRO A 20 18.39 8.96 2.51
C PRO A 20 18.73 8.63 1.06
N VAL A 21 19.84 7.93 0.82
CA VAL A 21 20.28 7.54 -0.52
C VAL A 21 19.29 6.55 -1.15
N LEU A 22 18.77 5.60 -0.37
CA LEU A 22 17.75 4.67 -0.86
C LEU A 22 16.48 5.41 -1.27
N LEU A 23 15.96 6.28 -0.41
CA LEU A 23 14.72 7.02 -0.68
C LEU A 23 14.83 7.96 -1.88
N ASP A 24 16.00 8.60 -2.07
CA ASP A 24 16.27 9.43 -3.24
C ASP A 24 16.18 8.60 -4.54
N ARG A 25 16.81 7.43 -4.57
CA ARG A 25 16.73 6.50 -5.71
C ARG A 25 15.31 6.03 -6.01
N LEU A 26 14.48 5.86 -4.98
CA LEU A 26 13.10 5.36 -5.10
C LEU A 26 12.08 6.46 -5.38
N SER A 27 12.46 7.73 -5.32
CA SER A 27 11.52 8.87 -5.40
C SER A 27 10.63 8.84 -6.64
N HIS A 28 11.15 8.43 -7.80
CA HIS A 28 10.42 8.31 -9.05
C HIS A 28 9.44 7.12 -9.08
N LEU A 29 9.58 6.14 -8.17
CA LEU A 29 8.75 4.94 -8.10
C LEU A 29 7.55 5.10 -7.17
N THR A 30 7.54 6.11 -6.32
CA THR A 30 6.43 6.34 -5.37
C THR A 30 5.27 7.12 -5.98
N GLY A 31 5.35 7.49 -7.27
CA GLY A 31 4.31 8.17 -8.01
C GLY A 31 3.96 9.53 -7.40
N ALA A 32 2.68 9.76 -7.10
CA ALA A 32 2.21 11.00 -6.50
C ALA A 32 2.50 11.10 -4.99
N LEU A 33 3.00 10.05 -4.34
CA LEU A 33 3.34 10.05 -2.92
C LEU A 33 4.71 10.74 -2.71
N ARG A 34 4.70 11.91 -2.10
CA ARG A 34 5.93 12.61 -1.71
C ARG A 34 6.55 11.95 -0.48
N VAL A 35 7.76 11.42 -0.62
CA VAL A 35 8.53 10.87 0.49
C VAL A 35 9.53 11.91 0.97
N THR A 36 9.57 12.19 2.27
CA THR A 36 10.52 13.14 2.85
C THR A 36 11.06 12.64 4.18
N LEU A 37 12.30 13.05 4.49
CA LEU A 37 12.93 12.86 5.81
C LEU A 37 12.87 14.13 6.64
N ASP A 38 12.71 15.28 5.98
CA ASP A 38 12.65 16.61 6.59
C ASP A 38 11.66 17.47 5.79
N PRO A 39 10.40 17.58 6.24
CA PRO A 39 9.42 18.38 5.54
C PRO A 39 9.72 19.88 5.75
N PRO A 40 9.62 20.69 4.70
CA PRO A 40 9.84 22.14 4.79
C PRO A 40 8.76 22.84 5.65
N ASP A 41 7.62 22.19 5.82
CA ASP A 41 6.49 22.67 6.63
C ASP A 41 6.00 21.51 7.51
N PRO A 42 6.17 21.57 8.83
CA PRO A 42 5.74 20.53 9.76
C PRO A 42 4.23 20.49 9.98
N ASP A 43 3.50 21.54 9.57
CA ASP A 43 2.06 21.61 9.79
C ASP A 43 1.27 20.71 8.82
N GLY A 44 0.13 20.22 9.28
CA GLY A 44 -0.76 19.38 8.47
C GLY A 44 -0.34 17.92 8.32
N TRP A 45 0.69 17.47 9.07
CA TRP A 45 1.08 16.08 9.15
C TRP A 45 0.39 15.37 10.31
N ILE A 46 -0.19 14.21 10.04
CA ILE A 46 -0.78 13.34 11.06
C ILE A 46 0.27 12.28 11.43
N HIS A 47 0.79 12.37 12.64
CA HIS A 47 1.81 11.44 13.15
C HIS A 47 1.25 10.04 13.40
N ALA A 48 2.12 9.04 13.38
CA ALA A 48 1.76 7.62 13.53
C ALA A 48 0.98 7.34 14.82
N ASP A 49 1.33 7.96 15.92
CA ASP A 49 0.60 7.87 17.19
C ASP A 49 -0.81 8.47 17.12
N ALA A 50 -0.97 9.59 16.40
CA ALA A 50 -2.28 10.20 16.16
C ALA A 50 -3.17 9.32 15.26
N LEU A 51 -2.59 8.55 14.33
CA LEU A 51 -3.34 7.56 13.54
C LEU A 51 -3.94 6.43 14.41
N MET A 52 -3.41 6.25 15.61
CA MET A 52 -3.89 5.26 16.59
C MET A 52 -4.90 5.80 17.59
N THR A 53 -5.28 7.09 17.48
CA THR A 53 -6.27 7.76 18.35
C THR A 53 -7.37 8.44 17.53
N PRO A 54 -8.24 7.67 16.84
CA PRO A 54 -9.21 8.20 15.87
C PRO A 54 -10.25 9.16 16.46
N GLU A 55 -10.42 9.18 17.76
CA GLU A 55 -11.36 10.07 18.45
C GLU A 55 -10.82 11.47 18.70
N ASN A 56 -9.51 11.68 18.55
CA ASN A 56 -8.84 12.89 19.00
C ASN A 56 -7.97 13.54 17.91
N GLY A 57 -7.79 14.85 18.02
CA GLY A 57 -6.82 15.63 17.26
C GLY A 57 -6.99 15.58 15.74
N ALA A 58 -5.90 15.74 15.03
CA ALA A 58 -5.86 15.87 13.58
C ALA A 58 -6.49 14.71 12.81
N LEU A 59 -6.52 13.48 13.37
CA LEU A 59 -7.19 12.36 12.73
C LEU A 59 -8.71 12.49 12.82
N ALA A 60 -9.25 12.97 13.92
CA ALA A 60 -10.69 13.22 14.05
C ALA A 60 -11.15 14.27 13.02
N ASP A 61 -10.39 15.37 12.85
CA ASP A 61 -10.66 16.40 11.86
C ASP A 61 -10.59 15.83 10.44
N PHE A 62 -9.60 15.00 10.15
CA PHE A 62 -9.50 14.33 8.84
C PHE A 62 -10.66 13.37 8.57
N ILE A 63 -11.19 12.69 9.59
CA ILE A 63 -12.39 11.84 9.46
C ILE A 63 -13.61 12.67 9.08
N VAL A 64 -13.75 13.89 9.60
CA VAL A 64 -14.79 14.82 9.15
C VAL A 64 -14.60 15.16 7.67
N CYS A 65 -13.39 15.52 7.25
CA CYS A 65 -13.08 15.78 5.84
C CYS A 65 -13.40 14.56 4.93
N LEU A 66 -13.13 13.33 5.41
CA LEU A 66 -13.51 12.10 4.69
C LEU A 66 -15.02 11.99 4.52
N ALA A 67 -15.80 12.33 5.56
CA ALA A 67 -17.26 12.28 5.50
C ALA A 67 -17.79 13.31 4.49
N ASP A 68 -17.29 14.54 4.52
CA ASP A 68 -17.66 15.61 3.61
C ASP A 68 -17.28 15.30 2.15
N ALA A 69 -16.16 14.60 1.94
CA ALA A 69 -15.78 14.10 0.63
C ALA A 69 -16.62 12.89 0.15
N GLY A 70 -17.49 12.33 1.01
CA GLY A 70 -18.36 11.20 0.70
C GLY A 70 -17.77 9.83 0.96
N PHE A 71 -16.65 9.75 1.70
CA PHE A 71 -15.95 8.48 1.99
C PHE A 71 -16.13 7.98 3.44
N GLY A 72 -16.71 8.77 4.31
CA GLY A 72 -16.79 8.52 5.75
C GLY A 72 -18.22 8.53 6.31
N ALA A 73 -19.22 7.97 5.62
CA ALA A 73 -20.64 8.00 6.02
C ALA A 73 -20.91 7.52 7.46
N ASN A 74 -20.03 6.69 8.00
CA ASN A 74 -20.06 6.21 9.39
C ASN A 74 -18.65 5.72 9.76
N ARG A 75 -18.42 5.41 11.05
CA ARG A 75 -17.10 4.96 11.55
C ARG A 75 -16.51 3.79 10.76
N ARG A 76 -17.32 2.80 10.31
CA ARG A 76 -16.83 1.66 9.52
C ARG A 76 -16.37 2.08 8.14
N ALA A 77 -17.11 2.96 7.47
CA ALA A 77 -16.73 3.52 6.17
C ALA A 77 -15.47 4.39 6.27
N ALA A 78 -15.37 5.21 7.32
CA ALA A 78 -14.20 6.02 7.60
C ALA A 78 -12.95 5.15 7.84
N ALA A 79 -13.05 4.11 8.68
CA ALA A 79 -11.95 3.18 8.94
C ALA A 79 -11.49 2.45 7.68
N ALA A 80 -12.41 1.95 6.85
CA ALA A 80 -12.10 1.31 5.58
C ALA A 80 -11.38 2.27 4.63
N SER A 81 -11.89 3.49 4.52
CA SER A 81 -11.34 4.54 3.65
C SER A 81 -9.95 4.99 4.09
N LEU A 82 -9.76 5.15 5.41
CA LEU A 82 -8.49 5.57 6.00
C LEU A 82 -7.43 4.48 5.79
N LEU A 83 -7.80 3.22 5.98
CA LEU A 83 -6.87 2.11 5.84
C LEU A 83 -6.45 1.85 4.38
N LEU A 84 -7.35 2.08 3.41
CA LEU A 84 -6.98 2.10 1.99
C LEU A 84 -5.91 3.17 1.71
N ARG A 85 -6.05 4.36 2.29
CA ARG A 85 -5.09 5.47 2.14
C ARG A 85 -3.78 5.18 2.85
N HIS A 86 -3.86 4.67 4.08
CA HIS A 86 -2.68 4.26 4.83
C HIS A 86 -1.86 3.20 4.08
N GLY A 87 -2.54 2.23 3.46
CA GLY A 87 -1.85 1.21 2.65
C GLY A 87 -1.06 1.79 1.47
N TRP A 88 -1.47 2.93 0.91
CA TRP A 88 -0.69 3.64 -0.11
C TRP A 88 0.62 4.21 0.43
N ALA A 89 0.65 4.62 1.69
CA ALA A 89 1.86 5.12 2.32
C ALA A 89 2.97 4.07 2.49
N ALA A 90 2.66 2.78 2.30
CA ALA A 90 3.65 1.70 2.27
C ALA A 90 4.47 1.64 0.96
N GLY A 91 4.22 2.55 0.01
CA GLY A 91 4.92 2.63 -1.28
C GLY A 91 6.45 2.55 -1.19
N PRO A 92 7.13 3.29 -0.29
CA PRO A 92 8.58 3.23 -0.13
C PRO A 92 9.09 1.84 0.28
N ILE A 93 8.36 1.10 1.14
CA ILE A 93 8.71 -0.27 1.54
C ILE A 93 8.64 -1.20 0.33
N ILE A 94 7.58 -1.08 -0.46
CA ILE A 94 7.34 -1.91 -1.65
C ILE A 94 8.35 -1.57 -2.75
N ALA A 95 8.64 -0.28 -2.96
CA ALA A 95 9.62 0.17 -3.94
C ALA A 95 11.05 -0.33 -3.62
N ALA A 96 11.45 -0.25 -2.34
CA ALA A 96 12.74 -0.79 -1.89
C ALA A 96 12.87 -2.29 -2.18
N TYR A 97 11.81 -3.04 -1.97
CA TYR A 97 11.79 -4.47 -2.28
C TYR A 97 11.84 -4.77 -3.78
N LEU A 98 11.02 -4.10 -4.58
CA LEU A 98 10.92 -4.40 -6.01
C LEU A 98 12.15 -3.93 -6.78
N ALA A 99 12.64 -2.71 -6.53
CA ALA A 99 13.73 -2.11 -7.29
C ALA A 99 15.11 -2.50 -6.76
N GLU A 100 15.31 -2.47 -5.45
CA GLU A 100 16.64 -2.61 -4.83
C GLU A 100 16.84 -3.95 -4.10
N ARG A 101 15.82 -4.80 -4.04
CA ARG A 101 15.83 -6.06 -3.27
C ARG A 101 16.22 -5.86 -1.79
N ARG A 102 15.83 -4.74 -1.23
CA ARG A 102 16.10 -4.34 0.16
C ARG A 102 14.81 -4.31 0.97
N THR A 103 14.93 -4.52 2.25
CA THR A 103 13.82 -4.33 3.19
C THR A 103 14.02 -2.99 3.90
N LEU A 104 13.13 -2.04 3.62
CA LEU A 104 13.00 -0.80 4.39
C LEU A 104 12.05 -1.04 5.54
N ARG A 105 12.47 -0.76 6.77
CA ARG A 105 11.62 -0.71 7.97
C ARG A 105 11.37 0.73 8.36
N ILE A 106 10.11 1.11 8.47
CA ILE A 106 9.71 2.43 8.94
C ILE A 106 9.16 2.26 10.36
N HIS A 107 9.82 2.92 11.32
CA HIS A 107 9.47 2.82 12.75
C HIS A 107 8.64 4.00 13.21
N ASP A 108 8.93 5.20 12.68
CA ASP A 108 8.19 6.41 12.98
C ASP A 108 7.96 7.23 11.71
N PHE A 109 6.74 7.72 11.56
CA PHE A 109 6.30 8.44 10.37
C PHE A 109 5.14 9.40 10.66
N ALA A 110 4.89 10.29 9.72
CA ALA A 110 3.66 11.06 9.66
C ALA A 110 3.10 11.05 8.23
N LEU A 111 1.78 11.18 8.09
CA LEU A 111 1.09 11.23 6.81
C LEU A 111 0.51 12.61 6.57
N ARG A 112 0.58 13.06 5.32
CA ARG A 112 -0.11 14.25 4.85
C ARG A 112 -1.15 13.88 3.82
N PHE A 113 -2.33 14.48 3.96
CA PHE A 113 -3.46 14.24 3.07
C PHE A 113 -3.79 15.51 2.29
N SER A 114 -4.13 15.35 1.01
CA SER A 114 -4.59 16.44 0.16
C SER A 114 -6.00 16.90 0.53
N ALA A 115 -6.43 18.03 0.00
CA ALA A 115 -7.82 18.49 0.09
C ALA A 115 -8.83 17.49 -0.51
N SER A 116 -8.40 16.64 -1.46
CA SER A 116 -9.20 15.53 -1.98
C SER A 116 -9.17 14.27 -1.11
N THR A 117 -8.59 14.36 0.08
CA THR A 117 -8.44 13.27 1.07
C THR A 117 -7.54 12.11 0.64
N LEU A 118 -6.76 12.25 -0.42
CA LEU A 118 -5.75 11.25 -0.80
C LEU A 118 -4.46 11.46 0.01
N VAL A 119 -3.73 10.38 0.29
CA VAL A 119 -2.39 10.52 0.86
C VAL A 119 -1.47 11.12 -0.19
N GLU A 120 -0.89 12.28 0.11
CA GLU A 120 0.02 13.00 -0.79
C GLU A 120 1.47 12.95 -0.31
N GLY A 121 1.69 12.63 0.98
CA GLY A 121 3.04 12.56 1.53
C GLY A 121 3.19 11.61 2.70
N ILE A 122 4.40 11.09 2.84
CA ILE A 122 4.89 10.41 4.02
C ILE A 122 6.19 11.07 4.47
N TRP A 123 6.21 11.51 5.73
CA TRP A 123 7.41 11.95 6.41
C TRP A 123 7.94 10.78 7.23
N ILE A 124 9.10 10.25 6.84
CA ILE A 124 9.77 9.15 7.53
C ILE A 124 10.74 9.76 8.55
N ARG A 125 10.39 9.65 9.82
CA ARG A 125 11.17 10.21 10.95
C ARG A 125 12.23 9.23 11.44
N GLN A 126 11.92 7.94 11.39
CA GLN A 126 12.86 6.89 11.74
C GLN A 126 12.65 5.65 10.87
N ALA A 127 13.73 5.20 10.24
CA ALA A 127 13.75 3.98 9.45
C ALA A 127 15.14 3.35 9.46
N ASP A 128 15.19 2.05 9.18
CA ASP A 128 16.42 1.30 8.91
C ASP A 128 16.27 0.41 7.66
N ILE A 129 17.40 0.04 7.09
CA ILE A 129 17.48 -0.89 5.97
C ILE A 129 18.09 -2.17 6.50
N LEU A 130 17.37 -3.28 6.36
CA LEU A 130 17.95 -4.59 6.61
C LEU A 130 18.95 -4.91 5.50
N ALA A 131 20.17 -5.27 5.90
CA ALA A 131 21.21 -5.72 4.97
C ALA A 131 20.66 -6.87 4.09
N GLY A 132 20.81 -6.69 2.77
CA GLY A 132 20.23 -7.60 1.79
C GLY A 132 20.73 -9.02 1.98
N ARG A 133 19.84 -9.89 2.43
CA ARG A 133 19.97 -11.32 2.28
C ARG A 133 19.61 -11.71 0.86
N ASN A 134 19.87 -12.95 0.49
CA ASN A 134 19.42 -13.50 -0.79
C ASN A 134 17.98 -13.03 -1.11
N PRO A 135 17.64 -12.59 -2.33
CA PRO A 135 16.30 -12.14 -2.71
C PRO A 135 15.15 -13.08 -2.30
N ALA A 136 15.44 -14.39 -2.21
CA ALA A 136 14.47 -15.37 -1.71
C ALA A 136 14.16 -15.22 -0.20
N GLU A 137 15.08 -14.63 0.56
CA GLU A 137 14.99 -14.42 2.02
C GLU A 137 14.42 -13.03 2.35
N ALA A 138 14.48 -12.06 1.43
CA ALA A 138 13.95 -10.73 1.63
C ALA A 138 12.41 -10.71 1.80
N GLY A 139 11.70 -11.67 1.22
CA GLY A 139 10.24 -11.72 1.28
C GLY A 139 9.66 -11.71 2.69
N PRO A 140 10.08 -12.61 3.62
CA PRO A 140 9.58 -12.60 5.01
C PRO A 140 9.82 -11.27 5.72
N ASP A 141 10.98 -10.65 5.54
CA ASP A 141 11.35 -9.40 6.19
C ASP A 141 10.50 -8.23 5.66
N VAL A 142 10.24 -8.19 4.35
CA VAL A 142 9.34 -7.18 3.73
C VAL A 142 7.92 -7.34 4.24
N LEU A 143 7.41 -8.57 4.34
CA LEU A 143 6.10 -8.81 4.92
C LEU A 143 6.03 -8.34 6.37
N ALA A 144 7.03 -8.68 7.17
CA ALA A 144 7.13 -8.22 8.56
C ALA A 144 7.16 -6.68 8.65
N SER A 145 7.88 -6.01 7.73
CA SER A 145 7.92 -4.56 7.65
C SER A 145 6.55 -3.95 7.32
N LEU A 146 5.83 -4.50 6.34
CA LEU A 146 4.49 -4.06 5.98
C LEU A 146 3.48 -4.25 7.12
N LEU A 147 3.59 -5.37 7.83
CA LEU A 147 2.75 -5.66 8.99
C LEU A 147 3.05 -4.69 10.15
N ALA A 148 4.30 -4.50 10.49
CA ALA A 148 4.73 -3.58 11.56
C ALA A 148 4.27 -2.13 11.28
N PHE A 149 4.32 -1.70 10.02
CA PHE A 149 3.88 -0.39 9.59
C PHE A 149 2.35 -0.20 9.70
N SER A 150 1.55 -1.26 9.49
CA SER A 150 0.11 -1.09 9.29
C SER A 150 -0.78 -1.75 10.35
N GLU A 151 -0.33 -2.81 11.02
CA GLU A 151 -1.19 -3.55 11.96
C GLU A 151 -1.60 -2.72 13.18
N PRO A 152 -0.73 -1.85 13.78
CA PRO A 152 -1.15 -0.99 14.88
C PRO A 152 -2.29 -0.05 14.51
N VAL A 153 -2.25 0.54 13.31
CA VAL A 153 -3.30 1.43 12.78
C VAL A 153 -4.58 0.62 12.50
N LEU A 154 -4.45 -0.57 11.90
CA LEU A 154 -5.58 -1.47 11.65
C LEU A 154 -6.30 -1.82 12.95
N GLU A 155 -5.58 -2.24 13.99
CA GLU A 155 -6.18 -2.66 15.26
C GLU A 155 -6.81 -1.48 16.01
N SER A 156 -6.25 -0.30 15.92
CA SER A 156 -6.87 0.91 16.45
C SER A 156 -8.19 1.22 15.74
N LEU A 157 -8.19 1.26 14.42
CA LEU A 157 -9.38 1.51 13.62
C LEU A 157 -10.45 0.42 13.81
N ARG A 158 -10.04 -0.83 14.02
CA ARG A 158 -10.95 -1.94 14.33
C ARG A 158 -11.69 -1.68 15.65
N ARG A 159 -10.97 -1.35 16.72
CA ARG A 159 -11.56 -1.05 18.03
C ARG A 159 -12.51 0.13 17.96
N TRP A 160 -12.08 1.21 17.33
CA TRP A 160 -12.85 2.44 17.20
C TRP A 160 -14.13 2.27 16.37
N SER A 161 -14.05 1.57 15.23
CA SER A 161 -15.17 1.50 14.27
C SER A 161 -16.08 0.29 14.45
N GLY A 162 -15.62 -0.76 15.13
CA GLY A 162 -16.29 -2.05 15.17
C GLY A 162 -16.37 -2.72 13.80
N TYR A 163 -15.56 -2.31 12.81
CA TYR A 163 -15.51 -2.99 11.52
C TYR A 163 -14.73 -4.29 11.64
N SER A 164 -15.12 -5.32 10.85
CA SER A 164 -14.51 -6.63 11.00
C SER A 164 -13.03 -6.60 10.62
N ARG A 165 -12.21 -7.37 11.34
CA ARG A 165 -10.77 -7.48 11.08
C ARG A 165 -10.50 -7.95 9.65
N HIS A 166 -11.27 -8.92 9.15
CA HIS A 166 -11.19 -9.38 7.76
C HIS A 166 -11.44 -8.26 6.75
N ALA A 167 -12.44 -7.39 6.99
CA ALA A 167 -12.71 -6.28 6.09
C ALA A 167 -11.57 -5.27 6.06
N LEU A 168 -10.98 -4.96 7.20
CA LEU A 168 -9.83 -4.05 7.28
C LEU A 168 -8.59 -4.64 6.62
N TRP A 169 -8.29 -5.93 6.82
CA TRP A 169 -7.25 -6.63 6.07
C TRP A 169 -7.49 -6.63 4.56
N SER A 170 -8.75 -6.73 4.12
CA SER A 170 -9.08 -6.64 2.69
C SER A 170 -8.76 -5.25 2.11
N MET A 171 -8.90 -4.18 2.89
CA MET A 171 -8.50 -2.83 2.47
C MET A 171 -6.98 -2.72 2.30
N LEU A 172 -6.20 -3.20 3.29
CA LEU A 172 -4.74 -3.19 3.20
C LEU A 172 -4.22 -4.06 2.06
N ALA A 173 -4.71 -5.30 1.95
CA ALA A 173 -4.29 -6.23 0.90
C ALA A 173 -4.54 -5.66 -0.50
N SER A 174 -5.71 -5.00 -0.70
CA SER A 174 -6.04 -4.33 -1.95
C SER A 174 -5.10 -3.15 -2.24
N SER A 175 -4.85 -2.32 -1.24
CA SER A 175 -4.00 -1.15 -1.39
C SER A 175 -2.54 -1.54 -1.69
N TRP A 176 -1.99 -2.52 -0.96
CA TRP A 176 -0.65 -3.01 -1.23
C TRP A 176 -0.53 -3.67 -2.60
N LEU A 177 -1.49 -4.51 -2.99
CA LEU A 177 -1.47 -5.13 -4.31
C LEU A 177 -1.54 -4.08 -5.43
N ALA A 178 -2.30 -3.00 -5.25
CA ALA A 178 -2.32 -1.88 -6.18
C ALA A 178 -0.95 -1.18 -6.26
N GLN A 179 -0.30 -0.95 -5.12
CA GLN A 179 1.06 -0.38 -5.07
C GLN A 179 2.09 -1.27 -5.78
N PHE A 180 2.07 -2.58 -5.52
CA PHE A 180 2.94 -3.52 -6.25
C PHE A 180 2.71 -3.44 -7.76
N SER A 181 1.44 -3.35 -8.20
CA SER A 181 1.09 -3.24 -9.62
C SER A 181 1.61 -1.93 -10.22
N THR A 182 1.39 -0.80 -9.54
CA THR A 182 1.81 0.54 -10.02
C THR A 182 3.34 0.66 -10.08
N ILE A 183 4.05 0.25 -9.02
CA ILE A 183 5.51 0.30 -9.00
C ILE A 183 6.09 -0.70 -10.01
N GLY A 184 5.49 -1.88 -10.13
CA GLY A 184 5.88 -2.86 -11.14
C GLY A 184 5.70 -2.36 -12.57
N GLU A 185 4.67 -1.54 -12.83
CA GLU A 185 4.48 -0.88 -14.13
C GLU A 185 5.60 0.12 -14.42
N LEU A 186 5.92 0.99 -13.45
CA LEU A 186 7.02 1.95 -13.58
C LEU A 186 8.37 1.27 -13.82
N LEU A 187 8.55 0.06 -13.31
CA LEU A 187 9.74 -0.79 -13.54
C LEU A 187 9.66 -1.62 -14.83
N GLY A 188 8.55 -1.58 -15.60
CA GLY A 188 8.33 -2.44 -16.76
C GLY A 188 8.07 -3.91 -16.42
N GLU A 189 7.77 -4.24 -15.16
CA GLU A 189 7.65 -5.61 -14.64
C GLU A 189 6.30 -5.87 -13.91
N ARG A 190 5.21 -5.21 -14.32
CA ARG A 190 3.90 -5.25 -13.62
C ARG A 190 3.46 -6.66 -13.23
N GLU A 191 3.46 -7.59 -14.18
CA GLU A 191 2.99 -8.96 -13.92
C GLU A 191 3.85 -9.70 -12.89
N ARG A 192 5.17 -9.49 -12.96
CA ARG A 192 6.11 -10.07 -12.00
C ARG A 192 5.88 -9.49 -10.60
N ALA A 193 5.67 -8.18 -10.49
CA ALA A 193 5.39 -7.50 -9.23
C ALA A 193 4.07 -7.97 -8.62
N VAL A 194 3.00 -8.13 -9.40
CA VAL A 194 1.70 -8.65 -8.95
C VAL A 194 1.82 -10.10 -8.48
N ARG A 195 2.54 -10.96 -9.21
CA ARG A 195 2.81 -12.34 -8.76
C ARG A 195 3.60 -12.38 -7.45
N ALA A 196 4.65 -11.55 -7.34
CA ALA A 196 5.44 -11.43 -6.12
C ALA A 196 4.60 -10.97 -4.93
N ALA A 197 3.74 -9.95 -5.11
CA ALA A 197 2.81 -9.48 -4.10
C ALA A 197 1.89 -10.59 -3.61
N ARG A 198 1.25 -11.32 -4.53
CA ARG A 198 0.34 -12.41 -4.15
C ARG A 198 1.04 -13.50 -3.36
N ALA A 199 2.23 -13.92 -3.80
CA ALA A 199 3.03 -14.92 -3.11
C ALA A 199 3.49 -14.45 -1.71
N LEU A 200 3.86 -13.17 -1.59
CA LEU A 200 4.28 -12.55 -0.34
C LEU A 200 3.11 -12.46 0.65
N LEU A 201 2.00 -11.85 0.24
CA LEU A 201 0.86 -11.60 1.09
C LEU A 201 0.13 -12.89 1.51
N ALA A 202 0.14 -13.92 0.65
CA ALA A 202 -0.43 -15.24 0.96
C ALA A 202 0.28 -15.96 2.11
N ARG A 203 1.48 -15.54 2.51
CA ARG A 203 2.22 -16.11 3.65
C ARG A 203 1.60 -15.75 5.02
N HIS A 204 0.82 -14.67 5.08
CA HIS A 204 0.10 -14.29 6.30
C HIS A 204 -1.35 -14.78 6.23
N PRO A 205 -1.85 -15.57 7.20
CA PRO A 205 -3.15 -16.24 7.08
C PRO A 205 -4.34 -15.29 6.86
N GLU A 206 -4.35 -14.13 7.48
CA GLU A 206 -5.43 -13.16 7.32
C GLU A 206 -5.35 -12.43 5.98
N LEU A 207 -4.15 -12.07 5.53
CA LEU A 207 -3.95 -11.50 4.21
C LEU A 207 -4.29 -12.50 3.10
N ALA A 208 -3.93 -13.77 3.25
CA ALA A 208 -4.28 -14.81 2.28
C ALA A 208 -5.80 -14.90 2.04
N ARG A 209 -6.60 -14.79 3.11
CA ARG A 209 -8.07 -14.76 3.03
C ARG A 209 -8.63 -13.43 2.50
N ALA A 210 -7.89 -12.34 2.70
CA ALA A 210 -8.29 -10.98 2.36
C ALA A 210 -7.79 -10.53 0.98
N LEU A 211 -6.91 -11.31 0.33
CA LEU A 211 -6.37 -11.00 -0.99
C LEU A 211 -7.49 -10.83 -2.02
N PRO A 212 -7.53 -9.69 -2.75
CA PRO A 212 -8.51 -9.47 -3.79
C PRO A 212 -8.29 -10.44 -4.96
N GLU A 213 -9.36 -10.77 -5.65
CA GLU A 213 -9.26 -11.36 -6.98
C GLU A 213 -8.80 -10.30 -7.96
N THR A 214 -8.06 -10.70 -8.99
CA THR A 214 -7.55 -9.80 -10.00
C THR A 214 -7.91 -10.28 -11.39
N TYR A 215 -8.18 -9.32 -12.29
CA TYR A 215 -8.36 -9.56 -13.72
C TYR A 215 -7.75 -8.39 -14.50
N VAL A 216 -7.42 -8.63 -15.75
CA VAL A 216 -6.82 -7.62 -16.61
C VAL A 216 -7.86 -7.10 -17.59
N ILE A 217 -7.91 -5.79 -17.77
CA ILE A 217 -8.64 -5.14 -18.86
C ILE A 217 -7.62 -4.51 -19.80
N ALA A 218 -7.67 -4.90 -21.06
CA ALA A 218 -6.87 -4.31 -22.12
C ALA A 218 -7.75 -3.46 -23.05
N SER A 219 -7.22 -2.32 -23.52
CA SER A 219 -7.85 -1.43 -24.50
C SER A 219 -6.78 -0.71 -25.31
N GLY A 220 -6.58 -1.12 -26.55
CA GLY A 220 -5.44 -0.68 -27.35
C GLY A 220 -4.12 -1.07 -26.69
N ASP A 221 -3.20 -0.14 -26.59
CA ASP A 221 -1.88 -0.33 -25.98
C ASP A 221 -1.90 -0.28 -24.43
N ARG A 222 -3.07 -0.13 -23.84
CA ARG A 222 -3.26 -0.03 -22.39
C ARG A 222 -3.75 -1.32 -21.80
N SER A 223 -3.23 -1.64 -20.64
CA SER A 223 -3.76 -2.72 -19.82
C SER A 223 -3.75 -2.30 -18.35
N GLU A 224 -4.81 -2.68 -17.63
CA GLU A 224 -4.94 -2.38 -16.21
C GLU A 224 -5.27 -3.64 -15.41
N VAL A 225 -4.62 -3.79 -14.27
CA VAL A 225 -4.93 -4.84 -13.30
C VAL A 225 -6.04 -4.34 -12.38
N CYS A 226 -7.24 -4.82 -12.64
CA CYS A 226 -8.42 -4.53 -11.83
C CYS A 226 -8.56 -5.54 -10.69
N GLN A 227 -9.21 -5.11 -9.60
CA GLN A 227 -9.38 -5.92 -8.40
C GLN A 227 -10.85 -6.10 -8.06
N ILE A 228 -11.16 -7.23 -7.39
CA ILE A 228 -12.43 -7.46 -6.70
C ILE A 228 -12.10 -7.65 -5.21
N LEU A 229 -12.52 -6.71 -4.37
CA LEU A 229 -12.28 -6.75 -2.93
C LEU A 229 -12.94 -7.96 -2.28
N LYS A 230 -12.35 -8.52 -1.24
CA LYS A 230 -12.96 -9.58 -0.42
C LYS A 230 -13.94 -9.05 0.64
N ALA A 231 -13.94 -7.72 0.86
CA ALA A 231 -14.91 -7.05 1.72
C ALA A 231 -15.28 -5.67 1.14
N CYS A 232 -16.45 -5.16 1.51
CA CYS A 232 -16.95 -3.89 0.99
C CYS A 232 -16.25 -2.70 1.69
N CYS A 233 -15.78 -1.69 0.93
CA CYS A 233 -15.23 -0.45 1.48
C CYS A 233 -16.30 0.52 2.00
N LEU A 234 -17.59 0.18 1.86
CA LEU A 234 -18.77 0.97 2.26
C LEU A 234 -18.89 2.36 1.61
N GLN A 235 -18.10 2.68 0.59
CA GLN A 235 -18.15 3.97 -0.11
C GLN A 235 -19.56 4.29 -0.65
N HIS A 236 -20.31 3.29 -1.11
CA HIS A 236 -21.68 3.46 -1.61
C HIS A 236 -22.68 3.93 -0.53
N LYS A 237 -22.32 3.87 0.74
CA LYS A 237 -23.12 4.37 1.86
C LYS A 237 -22.95 5.87 2.09
N GLY A 238 -21.95 6.52 1.46
CA GLY A 238 -21.78 7.96 1.46
C GLY A 238 -22.88 8.67 0.65
N PHE A 239 -22.94 10.01 0.77
CA PHE A 239 -23.96 10.80 0.09
C PHE A 239 -23.92 10.68 -1.44
N ARG A 240 -22.74 10.39 -2.03
CA ARG A 240 -22.58 10.18 -3.48
C ARG A 240 -23.15 8.85 -3.97
N ARG A 241 -23.47 7.92 -3.07
CA ARG A 241 -24.03 6.58 -3.34
C ARG A 241 -23.34 5.81 -4.49
N ARG A 242 -22.03 6.03 -4.69
CA ARG A 242 -21.26 5.42 -5.78
C ARG A 242 -20.53 4.17 -5.27
N PHE A 243 -20.66 3.08 -6.01
CA PHE A 243 -19.85 1.89 -5.80
C PHE A 243 -18.41 2.14 -6.30
N CYS A 244 -17.42 1.66 -5.55
CA CYS A 244 -16.02 1.72 -5.98
C CYS A 244 -15.76 0.77 -7.19
N PRO A 245 -14.69 1.00 -7.96
CA PRO A 245 -14.35 0.14 -9.10
C PRO A 245 -14.12 -1.34 -8.72
N SER A 246 -13.62 -1.59 -7.52
CA SER A 246 -13.31 -2.93 -6.98
C SER A 246 -14.43 -3.51 -6.11
N CYS A 247 -15.67 -2.98 -6.23
CA CYS A 247 -16.78 -3.30 -5.32
C CYS A 247 -17.19 -4.78 -5.41
N PRO A 248 -17.22 -5.54 -4.29
CA PRO A 248 -17.68 -6.92 -4.29
C PRO A 248 -19.22 -7.06 -4.32
N VAL A 249 -19.96 -5.96 -4.13
CA VAL A 249 -21.43 -5.97 -4.00
C VAL A 249 -22.13 -5.90 -5.36
N ILE A 250 -21.51 -5.24 -6.36
CA ILE A 250 -22.07 -5.18 -7.71
C ILE A 250 -21.77 -6.45 -8.50
N GLN A 251 -22.61 -6.74 -9.48
CA GLN A 251 -22.41 -7.89 -10.38
C GLN A 251 -21.12 -7.76 -11.20
N ASP A 252 -20.50 -8.87 -11.54
CA ASP A 252 -19.24 -8.91 -12.30
C ASP A 252 -19.35 -8.19 -13.64
N ARG A 253 -20.46 -8.38 -14.35
CA ARG A 253 -20.73 -7.69 -15.62
C ARG A 253 -20.72 -6.16 -15.48
N GLU A 254 -21.38 -5.64 -14.44
CA GLU A 254 -21.43 -4.20 -14.17
C GLU A 254 -20.04 -3.66 -13.81
N ARG A 255 -19.31 -4.39 -12.95
CA ARG A 255 -17.94 -4.02 -12.56
C ARG A 255 -17.02 -4.01 -13.78
N PHE A 256 -17.08 -5.03 -14.63
CA PHE A 256 -16.28 -5.11 -15.84
C PHE A 256 -16.54 -3.94 -16.78
N VAL A 257 -17.81 -3.61 -17.05
CA VAL A 257 -18.19 -2.48 -17.92
C VAL A 257 -17.63 -1.17 -17.37
N ARG A 258 -17.82 -0.88 -16.08
CA ARG A 258 -17.32 0.34 -15.44
C ARG A 258 -15.79 0.46 -15.51
N ASN A 259 -15.08 -0.62 -15.22
CA ASN A 259 -13.63 -0.61 -15.25
C ASN A 259 -13.11 -0.49 -16.69
N ARG A 260 -13.76 -1.12 -17.67
CA ARG A 260 -13.42 -0.95 -19.07
C ARG A 260 -13.60 0.50 -19.53
N GLU A 261 -14.73 1.12 -19.18
CA GLU A 261 -14.95 2.53 -19.48
C GLU A 261 -13.87 3.44 -18.86
N TRP A 262 -13.45 3.13 -17.63
CA TRP A 262 -12.38 3.89 -16.98
C TRP A 262 -11.05 3.72 -17.73
N VAL A 263 -10.63 2.49 -18.07
CA VAL A 263 -9.40 2.21 -18.83
C VAL A 263 -9.42 2.90 -20.20
N CYS A 264 -10.58 2.95 -20.88
CA CYS A 264 -10.72 3.62 -22.16
C CYS A 264 -10.65 5.17 -22.07
N ARG A 265 -11.11 5.76 -20.94
CA ARG A 265 -11.15 7.24 -20.77
C ARG A 265 -9.88 7.83 -20.19
N ALA A 266 -9.11 7.06 -19.44
CA ALA A 266 -7.88 7.55 -18.83
C ALA A 266 -6.87 7.89 -19.95
N LYS A 267 -6.74 9.17 -20.30
CA LYS A 267 -5.77 9.70 -21.27
C LYS A 267 -4.47 10.06 -20.58
#